data_8d6bf9aaa24af2e1912b57893090bb27
#
_entry.id   8d6bf9aaa24af2e1912b57893090bb27
#
_cell.length_a   1.000
_cell.length_b   1.000
_cell.length_c   1.000
_cell.angle_alpha   90.00
_cell.angle_beta   90.00
_cell.angle_gamma   90.00
#
_symmetry.space_group_name_H-M   'P 1'
#
loop_
_entity.id
_entity.type
_entity.pdbx_description
1 polymer ?
#
loop_
_entity_poly.entity_id
_entity_poly.type
_entity_poly.pdbx_seq_one_letter_code
_entity_poly.pdbx_strand_id
1 'polypeptide(L)'
;MEVREWLKLHRKSKKPLLNLSQAAPMSPPPSNLLKYLSEQYLLTENHLYGDVLGDIPLREEIVNLWNEEYSSSICINNVAITSGCNQAFCAAISTIASAGDSILVPVPWYFNHEMWLAIQGINIIPIPCDINMLPDIETAKKLIDKKTKAIVMVTPNNPTGVEYPSKLVKNISNLARDKNLKLIIDETYKNFGNKQSNILYEGKW
;
A
#
# COMPACT_ATOMS: atom_id res chain seq x y z
N MET A 1 5.35 20.39 2.03
CA MET A 1 6.30 21.51 1.93
C MET A 1 6.38 22.35 3.19
N GLU A 2 5.31 22.50 3.93
CA GLU A 2 5.27 23.20 5.23
C GLU A 2 6.28 22.69 6.26
N VAL A 3 6.50 21.39 6.33
CA VAL A 3 7.49 20.78 7.24
C VAL A 3 8.89 21.38 7.09
N ARG A 4 9.30 21.73 5.86
CA ARG A 4 10.61 22.36 5.62
C ARG A 4 10.70 23.76 6.21
N GLU A 5 9.59 24.48 6.24
CA GLU A 5 9.54 25.81 6.88
C GLU A 5 9.60 25.67 8.42
N TRP A 6 8.91 24.68 8.97
CA TRP A 6 9.00 24.38 10.42
C TRP A 6 10.41 23.98 10.84
N LEU A 7 11.14 23.20 10.02
CA LEU A 7 12.54 22.87 10.27
C LEU A 7 13.45 24.10 10.27
N LYS A 8 13.18 25.10 9.42
CA LYS A 8 13.92 26.38 9.46
C LYS A 8 13.70 27.13 10.79
N LEU A 9 12.48 27.10 11.32
CA LEU A 9 12.19 27.70 12.63
C LEU A 9 12.90 26.97 13.77
N HIS A 10 13.02 25.63 13.68
CA HIS A 10 13.73 24.83 14.68
C HIS A 10 15.22 25.17 14.78
N ARG A 11 15.89 25.52 13.68
CA ARG A 11 17.32 25.89 13.68
C ARG A 11 17.67 27.01 14.67
N LYS A 12 16.69 27.77 15.14
CA LYS A 12 16.84 28.79 16.18
C LYS A 12 16.71 28.24 17.61
N SER A 13 16.37 26.96 17.76
CA SER A 13 16.19 26.30 19.05
C SER A 13 17.46 25.59 19.51
N LYS A 14 17.73 25.61 20.85
CA LYS A 14 18.80 24.81 21.46
C LYS A 14 18.39 23.38 21.79
N LYS A 15 17.10 23.02 21.58
CA LYS A 15 16.60 21.67 21.84
C LYS A 15 17.00 20.72 20.72
N PRO A 16 17.22 19.42 20.99
CA PRO A 16 17.46 18.43 19.95
C PRO A 16 16.27 18.32 19.01
N LEU A 17 16.52 18.16 17.72
CA LEU A 17 15.49 17.92 16.72
C LEU A 17 15.02 16.45 16.79
N LEU A 18 13.73 16.24 17.05
CA LEU A 18 13.07 14.98 16.88
C LEU A 18 12.28 15.03 15.56
N ASN A 19 12.86 14.50 14.48
CA ASN A 19 12.24 14.54 13.17
C ASN A 19 11.29 13.35 12.99
N LEU A 20 10.00 13.58 13.15
CA LEU A 20 8.92 12.60 12.95
C LEU A 20 8.11 12.89 11.66
N SER A 21 8.68 13.66 10.74
CA SER A 21 7.95 14.15 9.56
C SER A 21 7.89 13.16 8.39
N GLN A 22 8.64 12.07 8.46
CA GLN A 22 8.68 11.05 7.41
C GLN A 22 8.63 9.64 8.00
N ALA A 23 7.73 8.82 7.47
CA ALA A 23 7.65 7.40 7.79
C ALA A 23 8.64 6.61 6.93
N ALA A 24 9.94 6.89 7.06
CA ALA A 24 10.99 6.19 6.32
C ALA A 24 11.87 5.39 7.29
N PRO A 25 12.11 4.09 7.02
CA PRO A 25 13.05 3.30 7.80
C PRO A 25 14.44 3.93 7.78
N MET A 26 15.09 3.99 8.94
CA MET A 26 16.43 4.59 9.10
C MET A 26 17.56 3.55 8.95
N SER A 27 17.23 2.26 8.94
CA SER A 27 18.22 1.19 8.80
C SER A 27 18.79 1.18 7.38
N PRO A 28 20.13 1.19 7.23
CA PRO A 28 20.75 1.06 5.91
C PRO A 28 20.50 -0.35 5.33
N PRO A 29 20.52 -0.50 4.01
CA PRO A 29 20.51 -1.82 3.38
C PRO A 29 21.70 -2.68 3.86
N PRO A 30 21.56 -4.01 3.94
CA PRO A 30 22.66 -4.91 4.27
C PRO A 30 23.84 -4.74 3.30
N SER A 31 25.07 -4.83 3.81
CA SER A 31 26.29 -4.60 3.02
C SER A 31 26.46 -5.58 1.84
N ASN A 32 26.03 -6.84 2.02
CA ASN A 32 26.04 -7.85 0.96
C ASN A 32 25.07 -7.49 -0.19
N LEU A 33 23.92 -6.93 0.13
CA LEU A 33 22.98 -6.43 -0.89
C LEU A 33 23.57 -5.27 -1.66
N LEU A 34 24.20 -4.30 -0.98
CA LEU A 34 24.85 -3.15 -1.63
C LEU A 34 25.97 -3.60 -2.57
N LYS A 35 26.79 -4.57 -2.14
CA LYS A 35 27.84 -5.17 -2.97
C LYS A 35 27.24 -5.81 -4.22
N TYR A 36 26.23 -6.68 -4.05
CA TYR A 36 25.54 -7.34 -5.16
C TYR A 36 24.96 -6.33 -6.16
N LEU A 37 24.25 -5.31 -5.68
CA LEU A 37 23.68 -4.27 -6.53
C LEU A 37 24.75 -3.51 -7.31
N SER A 38 25.91 -3.23 -6.70
CA SER A 38 27.03 -2.55 -7.40
C SER A 38 27.60 -3.42 -8.52
N GLU A 39 27.67 -4.73 -8.34
CA GLU A 39 28.11 -5.67 -9.37
C GLU A 39 27.08 -5.74 -10.52
N GLN A 40 25.80 -5.84 -10.18
CA GLN A 40 24.71 -5.87 -11.16
C GLN A 40 24.62 -4.59 -12.01
N TYR A 41 24.93 -3.44 -11.42
CA TYR A 41 24.90 -2.17 -12.12
C TYR A 41 25.93 -2.08 -13.25
N LEU A 42 26.99 -2.88 -13.22
CA LEU A 42 28.04 -2.93 -14.26
C LEU A 42 27.67 -3.82 -15.45
N LEU A 43 26.61 -4.61 -15.35
CA LEU A 43 26.19 -5.51 -16.41
C LEU A 43 25.34 -4.78 -17.46
N THR A 44 25.74 -4.85 -18.72
CA THR A 44 25.05 -4.15 -19.83
C THR A 44 23.60 -4.56 -19.98
N GLU A 45 23.31 -5.84 -19.80
CA GLU A 45 21.95 -6.41 -19.89
C GLU A 45 20.96 -5.77 -18.92
N ASN A 46 21.42 -5.30 -17.77
CA ASN A 46 20.57 -4.65 -16.77
C ASN A 46 20.15 -3.22 -17.16
N HIS A 47 20.67 -2.70 -18.27
CA HIS A 47 20.33 -1.39 -18.81
C HIS A 47 19.44 -1.44 -20.05
N LEU A 48 19.01 -2.63 -20.43
CA LEU A 48 18.12 -2.86 -21.59
C LEU A 48 16.64 -2.83 -21.16
N TYR A 49 15.76 -2.69 -22.16
CA TYR A 49 14.32 -2.86 -21.93
C TYR A 49 14.02 -4.32 -21.60
N GLY A 50 13.24 -4.56 -20.56
CA GLY A 50 12.76 -5.87 -20.15
C GLY A 50 11.28 -6.11 -20.47
N ASP A 51 10.69 -7.11 -19.81
CA ASP A 51 9.27 -7.40 -19.90
C ASP A 51 8.42 -6.24 -19.35
N VAL A 52 7.28 -5.97 -19.99
CA VAL A 52 6.37 -4.86 -19.62
C VAL A 52 5.85 -4.97 -18.19
N LEU A 53 5.64 -6.20 -17.71
CA LEU A 53 5.19 -6.45 -16.33
C LEU A 53 6.34 -6.55 -15.34
N GLY A 54 7.57 -6.34 -15.76
CA GLY A 54 8.78 -6.43 -14.94
C GLY A 54 9.53 -7.75 -15.12
N ASP A 55 10.74 -7.77 -14.58
CA ASP A 55 11.70 -8.85 -14.75
C ASP A 55 11.11 -10.21 -14.34
N ILE A 56 11.22 -11.20 -15.25
CA ILE A 56 10.61 -12.53 -15.07
C ILE A 56 11.13 -13.23 -13.81
N PRO A 57 12.44 -13.37 -13.60
CA PRO A 57 12.98 -13.98 -12.38
C PRO A 57 12.50 -13.30 -11.09
N LEU A 58 12.37 -11.98 -11.06
CA LEU A 58 11.84 -11.26 -9.90
C LEU A 58 10.37 -11.59 -9.65
N ARG A 59 9.57 -11.66 -10.71
CA ARG A 59 8.13 -12.01 -10.59
C ARG A 59 7.93 -13.46 -10.15
N GLU A 60 8.75 -14.38 -10.63
CA GLU A 60 8.75 -15.79 -10.18
C GLU A 60 9.09 -15.91 -8.71
N GLU A 61 10.11 -15.19 -8.24
CA GLU A 61 10.48 -15.20 -6.82
C GLU A 61 9.36 -14.62 -5.94
N ILE A 62 8.70 -13.54 -6.38
CA ILE A 62 7.52 -13.00 -5.68
C ILE A 62 6.40 -14.03 -5.61
N VAL A 63 6.12 -14.74 -6.69
CA VAL A 63 5.11 -15.81 -6.73
C VAL A 63 5.44 -16.90 -5.71
N ASN A 64 6.70 -17.36 -5.66
CA ASN A 64 7.16 -18.40 -4.73
C ASN A 64 6.98 -17.95 -3.28
N LEU A 65 7.52 -16.78 -2.94
CA LEU A 65 7.40 -16.20 -1.60
C LEU A 65 5.94 -15.99 -1.17
N TRP A 66 5.11 -15.49 -2.09
CA TRP A 66 3.70 -15.24 -1.80
C TRP A 66 2.90 -16.51 -1.58
N ASN A 67 3.12 -17.53 -2.44
CA ASN A 67 2.45 -18.81 -2.30
C ASN A 67 2.88 -19.55 -1.04
N GLU A 68 4.16 -19.46 -0.65
CA GLU A 68 4.66 -20.03 0.60
C GLU A 68 4.06 -19.32 1.82
N GLU A 69 4.09 -17.98 1.83
CA GLU A 69 3.67 -17.19 2.99
C GLU A 69 2.16 -17.22 3.23
N TYR A 70 1.37 -17.15 2.16
CA TYR A 70 -0.10 -17.04 2.24
C TYR A 70 -0.83 -18.34 1.88
N SER A 71 -0.12 -19.43 1.62
CA SER A 71 -0.71 -20.67 1.11
C SER A 71 -1.63 -20.43 -0.10
N SER A 72 -1.22 -19.49 -0.96
CA SER A 72 -1.99 -19.09 -2.14
C SER A 72 -1.59 -19.91 -3.38
N SER A 73 -2.22 -19.64 -4.51
CA SER A 73 -1.95 -20.28 -5.80
C SER A 73 -1.84 -19.24 -6.93
N ILE A 74 -1.21 -18.10 -6.64
CA ILE A 74 -0.96 -17.11 -7.68
C ILE A 74 0.10 -17.60 -8.67
N CYS A 75 0.07 -17.08 -9.89
CA CYS A 75 1.05 -17.34 -10.92
C CYS A 75 1.70 -16.06 -11.41
N ILE A 76 2.71 -16.17 -12.26
CA ILE A 76 3.48 -15.05 -12.79
C ILE A 76 2.61 -13.97 -13.44
N ASN A 77 1.49 -14.36 -14.06
CA ASN A 77 0.55 -13.42 -14.69
C ASN A 77 -0.26 -12.59 -13.69
N ASN A 78 -0.19 -12.94 -12.41
CA ASN A 78 -0.83 -12.16 -11.33
C ASN A 78 0.12 -11.14 -10.69
N VAL A 79 1.37 -11.03 -11.17
CA VAL A 79 2.40 -10.16 -10.62
C VAL A 79 2.87 -9.16 -11.65
N ALA A 80 2.89 -7.89 -11.29
CA ALA A 80 3.50 -6.82 -12.07
C ALA A 80 4.41 -5.98 -11.16
N ILE A 81 5.56 -5.60 -11.68
CA ILE A 81 6.53 -4.74 -10.99
C ILE A 81 6.34 -3.30 -11.44
N THR A 82 6.38 -2.38 -10.50
CA THR A 82 6.24 -0.95 -10.74
C THR A 82 7.36 -0.16 -10.06
N SER A 83 7.55 1.09 -10.45
CA SER A 83 8.49 2.01 -9.80
C SER A 83 7.91 2.51 -8.46
N GLY A 84 7.78 1.57 -7.52
CA GLY A 84 7.25 1.81 -6.19
C GLY A 84 5.72 1.66 -6.09
N CYS A 85 5.24 1.56 -4.84
CA CYS A 85 3.83 1.32 -4.52
C CYS A 85 2.88 2.42 -5.05
N ASN A 86 3.31 3.68 -5.08
CA ASN A 86 2.49 4.77 -5.63
C ASN A 86 2.13 4.54 -7.10
N GLN A 87 3.06 4.07 -7.92
CA GLN A 87 2.76 3.75 -9.33
C GLN A 87 1.80 2.57 -9.42
N ALA A 88 1.97 1.54 -8.59
CA ALA A 88 1.05 0.41 -8.53
C ALA A 88 -0.37 0.87 -8.19
N PHE A 89 -0.52 1.72 -7.18
CA PHE A 89 -1.80 2.29 -6.79
C PHE A 89 -2.44 3.10 -7.92
N CYS A 90 -1.67 4.00 -8.55
CA CYS A 90 -2.15 4.79 -9.69
C CYS A 90 -2.64 3.90 -10.84
N ALA A 91 -1.88 2.88 -11.21
CA ALA A 91 -2.25 1.95 -12.27
C ALA A 91 -3.52 1.16 -11.91
N ALA A 92 -3.59 0.62 -10.68
CA ALA A 92 -4.77 -0.12 -10.21
C ALA A 92 -6.03 0.75 -10.25
N ILE A 93 -5.99 1.95 -9.66
CA ILE A 93 -7.13 2.87 -9.65
C ILE A 93 -7.58 3.22 -11.06
N SER A 94 -6.66 3.50 -11.97
CA SER A 94 -6.99 3.87 -13.37
C SER A 94 -7.70 2.76 -14.13
N THR A 95 -7.62 1.50 -13.66
CA THR A 95 -8.32 0.37 -14.29
C THR A 95 -9.72 0.11 -13.70
N ILE A 96 -10.01 0.60 -12.49
CA ILE A 96 -11.23 0.25 -11.74
C ILE A 96 -12.18 1.39 -11.51
N ALA A 97 -11.73 2.65 -11.62
CA ALA A 97 -12.55 3.83 -11.35
C ALA A 97 -12.27 4.97 -12.34
N SER A 98 -13.27 5.80 -12.54
CA SER A 98 -13.24 6.99 -13.40
C SER A 98 -13.75 8.22 -12.63
N ALA A 99 -13.57 9.41 -13.21
CA ALA A 99 -14.10 10.65 -12.64
C ALA A 99 -15.60 10.55 -12.31
N GLY A 100 -15.95 10.95 -11.09
CA GLY A 100 -17.31 10.85 -10.55
C GLY A 100 -17.64 9.54 -9.83
N ASP A 101 -16.82 8.50 -9.95
CA ASP A 101 -16.90 7.31 -9.12
C ASP A 101 -16.42 7.60 -7.68
N SER A 102 -16.61 6.65 -6.77
CA SER A 102 -16.27 6.79 -5.35
C SER A 102 -15.42 5.63 -4.86
N ILE A 103 -14.49 5.91 -3.96
CA ILE A 103 -13.64 4.93 -3.28
C ILE A 103 -13.68 5.16 -1.78
N LEU A 104 -13.90 4.09 -1.02
CA LEU A 104 -13.89 4.12 0.44
C LEU A 104 -12.46 3.95 0.95
N VAL A 105 -12.04 4.82 1.88
CA VAL A 105 -10.69 4.80 2.47
C VAL A 105 -10.77 5.06 3.98
N PRO A 106 -10.18 4.23 4.85
CA PRO A 106 -10.09 4.51 6.29
C PRO A 106 -9.34 5.81 6.60
N VAL A 107 -9.83 6.56 7.58
CA VAL A 107 -9.23 7.84 8.03
C VAL A 107 -8.61 7.64 9.42
N PRO A 108 -7.35 8.09 9.65
CA PRO A 108 -6.46 8.85 8.75
C PRO A 108 -5.83 7.96 7.68
N TRP A 109 -5.70 8.51 6.49
CA TRP A 109 -5.19 7.83 5.31
C TRP A 109 -3.80 8.27 4.87
N TYR A 110 -3.17 7.49 4.00
CA TYR A 110 -1.97 7.90 3.31
C TYR A 110 -2.30 8.99 2.28
N PHE A 111 -1.71 10.17 2.44
CA PHE A 111 -2.10 11.37 1.69
C PHE A 111 -1.94 11.26 0.17
N ASN A 112 -0.98 10.45 -0.33
CA ASN A 112 -0.82 10.27 -1.77
C ASN A 112 -2.01 9.55 -2.42
N HIS A 113 -2.68 8.65 -1.67
CA HIS A 113 -3.90 8.01 -2.17
C HIS A 113 -4.99 9.05 -2.39
N GLU A 114 -5.24 9.91 -1.42
CA GLU A 114 -6.20 11.00 -1.54
C GLU A 114 -5.86 11.94 -2.70
N MET A 115 -4.60 12.40 -2.75
CA MET A 115 -4.15 13.32 -3.80
C MET A 115 -4.36 12.75 -5.21
N TRP A 116 -4.04 11.46 -5.42
CA TRP A 116 -4.23 10.82 -6.72
C TRP A 116 -5.70 10.69 -7.09
N LEU A 117 -6.54 10.25 -6.16
CA LEU A 117 -7.98 10.15 -6.37
C LEU A 117 -8.59 11.51 -6.71
N ALA A 118 -8.21 12.57 -5.99
CA ALA A 118 -8.65 13.93 -6.26
C ALA A 118 -8.23 14.43 -7.66
N ILE A 119 -6.97 14.15 -8.07
CA ILE A 119 -6.47 14.50 -9.42
C ILE A 119 -7.29 13.80 -10.52
N GLN A 120 -7.72 12.55 -10.27
CA GLN A 120 -8.54 11.77 -11.21
C GLN A 120 -10.03 12.16 -11.17
N GLY A 121 -10.44 13.08 -10.31
CA GLY A 121 -11.85 13.44 -10.12
C GLY A 121 -12.69 12.35 -9.47
N ILE A 122 -12.05 11.43 -8.75
CA ILE A 122 -12.69 10.34 -8.02
C ILE A 122 -13.01 10.81 -6.60
N ASN A 123 -14.23 10.56 -6.14
CA ASN A 123 -14.67 10.96 -4.82
C ASN A 123 -14.11 10.00 -3.75
N ILE A 124 -13.56 10.57 -2.68
CA ILE A 124 -13.09 9.80 -1.54
C ILE A 124 -14.19 9.79 -0.48
N ILE A 125 -14.56 8.60 -0.03
CA ILE A 125 -15.51 8.40 1.05
C ILE A 125 -14.74 7.94 2.28
N PRO A 126 -14.64 8.75 3.34
CA PRO A 126 -13.90 8.40 4.54
C PRO A 126 -14.63 7.33 5.34
N ILE A 127 -13.95 6.23 5.65
CA ILE A 127 -14.40 5.27 6.65
C ILE A 127 -13.85 5.74 8.00
N PRO A 128 -14.70 6.10 8.97
CA PRO A 128 -14.21 6.47 10.30
C PRO A 128 -13.55 5.28 11.00
N CYS A 129 -12.50 5.56 11.76
CA CYS A 129 -11.84 4.59 12.63
C CYS A 129 -12.22 4.83 14.09
N ASP A 130 -12.15 3.78 14.89
CA ASP A 130 -12.34 3.84 16.34
C ASP A 130 -11.11 4.44 17.05
N ILE A 131 -11.12 4.42 18.39
CA ILE A 131 -10.00 4.93 19.21
C ILE A 131 -8.71 4.12 19.01
N ASN A 132 -8.79 2.89 18.55
CA ASN A 132 -7.65 2.04 18.22
C ASN A 132 -7.22 2.19 16.77
N MET A 133 -7.76 3.16 16.04
CA MET A 133 -7.52 3.43 14.62
C MET A 133 -7.92 2.25 13.70
N LEU A 134 -8.91 1.46 14.13
CA LEU A 134 -9.49 0.39 13.31
C LEU A 134 -10.74 0.89 12.58
N PRO A 135 -10.86 0.64 11.25
CA PRO A 135 -12.00 1.10 10.48
C PRO A 135 -13.32 0.44 10.90
N ASP A 136 -14.38 1.25 10.99
CA ASP A 136 -15.72 0.80 11.31
C ASP A 136 -16.41 0.19 10.07
N ILE A 137 -16.53 -1.13 10.08
CA ILE A 137 -17.12 -1.90 8.98
C ILE A 137 -18.62 -1.61 8.81
N GLU A 138 -19.35 -1.43 9.91
CA GLU A 138 -20.79 -1.18 9.83
C GLU A 138 -21.08 0.20 9.22
N THR A 139 -20.24 1.17 9.54
CA THR A 139 -20.29 2.49 8.87
C THR A 139 -19.85 2.36 7.42
N ALA A 140 -18.77 1.65 7.12
CA ALA A 140 -18.32 1.42 5.73
C ALA A 140 -19.44 0.84 4.87
N LYS A 141 -20.16 -0.16 5.39
CA LYS A 141 -21.30 -0.80 4.71
C LYS A 141 -22.43 0.17 4.35
N LYS A 142 -22.71 1.16 5.22
CA LYS A 142 -23.73 2.18 5.00
C LYS A 142 -23.31 3.25 3.99
N LEU A 143 -22.00 3.47 3.84
CA LEU A 143 -21.42 4.47 2.94
C LEU A 143 -21.34 3.99 1.48
N ILE A 144 -21.48 2.68 1.24
CA ILE A 144 -21.43 2.11 -0.11
C ILE A 144 -22.67 2.49 -0.90
N ASP A 145 -22.47 3.05 -2.08
CA ASP A 145 -23.51 3.42 -3.03
C ASP A 145 -23.22 2.87 -4.44
N LYS A 146 -24.03 3.29 -5.43
CA LYS A 146 -23.90 2.85 -6.84
C LYS A 146 -22.63 3.34 -7.53
N LYS A 147 -22.01 4.41 -7.01
CA LYS A 147 -20.77 4.98 -7.54
C LYS A 147 -19.53 4.36 -6.92
N THR A 148 -19.70 3.61 -5.84
CA THR A 148 -18.59 2.99 -5.14
C THR A 148 -17.98 1.87 -5.99
N LYS A 149 -16.66 1.91 -6.21
CA LYS A 149 -15.90 0.94 -7.02
C LYS A 149 -14.96 0.08 -6.19
N ALA A 150 -14.39 0.65 -5.15
CA ALA A 150 -13.39 -0.05 -4.35
C ALA A 150 -13.37 0.39 -2.89
N ILE A 151 -12.75 -0.46 -2.07
CA ILE A 151 -12.26 -0.15 -0.73
C ILE A 151 -10.74 -0.21 -0.78
N VAL A 152 -10.06 0.81 -0.26
CA VAL A 152 -8.61 0.85 -0.13
C VAL A 152 -8.23 0.75 1.33
N MET A 153 -7.28 -0.11 1.66
CA MET A 153 -6.72 -0.27 3.00
C MET A 153 -5.20 -0.12 2.95
N VAL A 154 -4.61 0.41 4.00
CA VAL A 154 -3.16 0.44 4.19
C VAL A 154 -2.83 -0.28 5.50
N THR A 155 -2.07 -1.36 5.47
CA THR A 155 -1.74 -2.12 6.68
C THR A 155 -0.37 -2.78 6.59
N PRO A 156 0.55 -2.51 7.51
CA PRO A 156 0.46 -1.51 8.60
C PRO A 156 0.14 -0.11 8.08
N ASN A 157 -0.73 0.61 8.78
CA ASN A 157 -1.27 1.87 8.31
C ASN A 157 -0.26 3.02 8.38
N ASN A 158 -0.18 3.81 7.34
CA ASN A 158 0.46 5.11 7.34
C ASN A 158 -0.67 6.18 7.32
N PRO A 159 -0.81 7.05 8.35
CA PRO A 159 0.24 7.46 9.30
C PRO A 159 0.19 6.81 10.69
N THR A 160 -0.80 5.99 11.02
CA THR A 160 -1.06 5.57 12.42
C THR A 160 -0.09 4.50 12.95
N GLY A 161 0.54 3.73 12.06
CA GLY A 161 1.38 2.58 12.41
C GLY A 161 0.59 1.36 12.86
N VAL A 162 -0.75 1.40 12.84
CA VAL A 162 -1.59 0.30 13.29
C VAL A 162 -1.62 -0.79 12.21
N GLU A 163 -1.41 -2.02 12.64
CA GLU A 163 -1.60 -3.21 11.84
C GLU A 163 -3.02 -3.73 12.02
N TYR A 164 -3.74 -3.90 10.92
CA TYR A 164 -5.13 -4.35 10.99
C TYR A 164 -5.20 -5.84 11.29
N PRO A 165 -5.97 -6.26 12.32
CA PRO A 165 -6.15 -7.67 12.62
C PRO A 165 -6.70 -8.46 11.43
N SER A 166 -6.21 -9.69 11.21
CA SER A 166 -6.63 -10.56 10.09
C SER A 166 -8.15 -10.73 10.00
N LYS A 167 -8.84 -10.82 11.15
CA LYS A 167 -10.30 -10.88 11.21
C LYS A 167 -10.96 -9.63 10.60
N LEU A 168 -10.39 -8.44 10.85
CA LEU A 168 -10.91 -7.19 10.30
C LEU A 168 -10.73 -7.16 8.78
N VAL A 169 -9.52 -7.51 8.29
CA VAL A 169 -9.24 -7.58 6.86
C VAL A 169 -10.16 -8.58 6.16
N LYS A 170 -10.36 -9.76 6.74
CA LYS A 170 -11.31 -10.77 6.24
C LYS A 170 -12.74 -10.24 6.16
N ASN A 171 -13.19 -9.52 7.16
CA ASN A 171 -14.54 -8.93 7.16
C ASN A 171 -14.70 -7.87 6.07
N ILE A 172 -13.71 -7.03 5.85
CA ILE A 172 -13.72 -6.01 4.77
C ILE A 172 -13.64 -6.70 3.40
N SER A 173 -12.85 -7.76 3.26
CA SER A 173 -12.79 -8.57 2.04
C SER A 173 -14.16 -9.18 1.71
N ASN A 174 -14.84 -9.75 2.71
CA ASN A 174 -16.19 -10.26 2.53
C ASN A 174 -17.18 -9.15 2.14
N LEU A 175 -17.11 -7.98 2.79
CA LEU A 175 -17.93 -6.84 2.43
C LEU A 175 -17.70 -6.40 0.99
N ALA A 176 -16.44 -6.30 0.55
CA ALA A 176 -16.10 -5.92 -0.81
C ALA A 176 -16.68 -6.94 -1.82
N ARG A 177 -16.49 -8.24 -1.57
CA ARG A 177 -17.05 -9.31 -2.40
C ARG A 177 -18.58 -9.27 -2.46
N ASP A 178 -19.26 -9.17 -1.31
CA ASP A 178 -20.71 -9.16 -1.23
C ASP A 178 -21.34 -7.94 -1.93
N LYS A 179 -20.59 -6.86 -2.03
CA LYS A 179 -20.97 -5.62 -2.70
C LYS A 179 -20.43 -5.48 -4.13
N ASN A 180 -19.72 -6.51 -4.62
CA ASN A 180 -19.05 -6.50 -5.93
C ASN A 180 -18.10 -5.31 -6.11
N LEU A 181 -17.36 -4.97 -5.05
CA LEU A 181 -16.32 -3.94 -5.04
C LEU A 181 -14.95 -4.57 -5.19
N LYS A 182 -14.00 -3.80 -5.71
CA LYS A 182 -12.58 -4.17 -5.65
C LYS A 182 -12.03 -3.85 -4.26
N LEU A 183 -11.08 -4.66 -3.79
CA LEU A 183 -10.32 -4.40 -2.58
C LEU A 183 -8.86 -4.20 -2.95
N ILE A 184 -8.30 -3.05 -2.55
CA ILE A 184 -6.88 -2.75 -2.67
C ILE A 184 -6.29 -2.76 -1.27
N ILE A 185 -5.24 -3.54 -1.05
CA ILE A 185 -4.51 -3.58 0.20
C ILE A 185 -3.07 -3.14 -0.08
N ASP A 186 -2.71 -1.97 0.44
CA ASP A 186 -1.34 -1.46 0.42
C ASP A 186 -0.58 -2.04 1.62
N GLU A 187 0.39 -2.89 1.33
CA GLU A 187 1.22 -3.58 2.32
C GLU A 187 2.68 -3.05 2.31
N THR A 188 2.89 -1.80 1.95
CA THR A 188 4.24 -1.19 1.89
C THR A 188 5.07 -1.44 3.15
N TYR A 189 4.43 -1.50 4.31
CA TYR A 189 5.09 -1.72 5.60
C TYR A 189 4.92 -3.13 6.18
N LYS A 190 4.47 -4.11 5.39
CA LYS A 190 4.25 -5.50 5.82
C LYS A 190 5.39 -6.09 6.64
N ASN A 191 6.63 -5.90 6.21
CA ASN A 191 7.80 -6.49 6.87
C ASN A 191 8.29 -5.70 8.10
N PHE A 192 7.63 -4.61 8.46
CA PHE A 192 7.91 -3.80 9.65
C PHE A 192 6.93 -4.06 10.80
N GLY A 193 5.87 -4.84 10.55
CA GLY A 193 4.89 -5.26 11.56
C GLY A 193 5.34 -6.49 12.35
N ASN A 194 4.49 -6.92 13.27
CA ASN A 194 4.66 -8.19 13.99
C ASN A 194 4.34 -9.34 13.03
N LYS A 195 5.19 -10.38 12.98
CA LYS A 195 5.05 -11.55 12.10
C LYS A 195 3.72 -12.36 12.24
N GLN A 196 2.77 -11.89 13.03
CA GLN A 196 1.49 -12.57 13.27
C GLN A 196 0.35 -12.16 12.35
N SER A 197 0.55 -11.16 11.50
CA SER A 197 -0.47 -10.72 10.56
C SER A 197 -0.31 -11.38 9.20
N ASN A 198 -0.49 -12.69 9.14
CA ASN A 198 -0.77 -13.33 7.86
C ASN A 198 -2.15 -12.87 7.41
N ILE A 199 -2.19 -11.82 6.60
CA ILE A 199 -3.42 -11.38 5.94
C ILE A 199 -3.82 -12.50 5.00
N LEU A 200 -4.93 -13.13 5.32
CA LEU A 200 -5.41 -14.35 4.68
C LEU A 200 -5.76 -14.09 3.21
N TYR A 201 -4.87 -14.46 2.33
CA TYR A 201 -5.24 -14.83 0.98
C TYR A 201 -5.68 -16.29 0.94
N GLU A 202 -6.69 -16.67 1.71
CA GLU A 202 -7.39 -17.93 1.43
C GLU A 202 -8.12 -17.74 0.10
N GLY A 203 -7.36 -18.01 -0.98
CA GLY A 203 -7.78 -17.75 -2.33
C GLY A 203 -8.91 -18.65 -2.81
N LYS A 204 -9.99 -18.03 -3.17
CA LYS A 204 -10.76 -18.26 -4.41
C LYS A 204 -11.40 -16.91 -4.71
N TRP A 205 -10.74 -16.16 -5.54
CA TRP A 205 -11.25 -14.92 -6.14
C TRP A 205 -12.00 -15.24 -7.42
#